data_62ff888af9080fbd8f4c2e1980d84821
#
_entry.id   62ff888af9080fbd8f4c2e1980d84821
#
_cell.length_a   1.000
_cell.length_b   1.000
_cell.length_c   1.000
_cell.angle_alpha   90.00
_cell.angle_beta   90.00
_cell.angle_gamma   90.00
#
_symmetry.space_group_name_H-M   'P 1'
#
loop_
_entity.id
_entity.type
_entity.pdbx_description
1 polymer ?
#
loop_
_entity_poly.entity_id
_entity_poly.type
_entity_poly.pdbx_seq_one_letter_code
_entity_poly.pdbx_strand_id
1 'polypeptide(L)'
;MKVLYISPLKALGVDVENNLRAPLTGIARTAENLGLDVPDISVGVRSGDTPSAERARQVRKPPDILITTPESAYLMLTSKAAGILKTVDTVIIDEIHALAGTKRGVHLALTLERLQQVAGDFQRIGLSATVRPLSAVSNFLGGNRPVEIVAPAAEKKWQLDVHVPVEDMSDLPTPEQGSTIGEMTVDDAIGISSPSVDESALPTAKSIWPFIEDDLYAEIMAHRSTLVFVNSRRTAERLTSRLNELYAQEHDPDSLSPETRRDPAP
;
A
#
# COMPACT_ATOMS: atom_id res chain seq x y z
N MET A 1 10.01 -11.74 -23.74
CA MET A 1 9.84 -11.27 -22.35
C MET A 1 11.21 -11.20 -21.72
N LYS A 2 11.59 -10.02 -21.20
CA LYS A 2 12.91 -9.78 -20.61
C LYS A 2 12.84 -9.66 -19.08
N VAL A 3 11.85 -8.94 -18.59
CA VAL A 3 11.71 -8.65 -17.17
C VAL A 3 10.51 -9.38 -16.58
N LEU A 4 10.75 -10.11 -15.48
CA LEU A 4 9.70 -10.71 -14.66
C LEU A 4 9.63 -9.93 -13.33
N TYR A 5 8.55 -9.18 -13.12
CA TYR A 5 8.31 -8.44 -11.89
C TYR A 5 7.34 -9.22 -10.99
N ILE A 6 7.78 -9.58 -9.80
CA ILE A 6 7.01 -10.40 -8.86
C ILE A 6 6.57 -9.54 -7.67
N SER A 7 5.27 -9.27 -7.58
CA SER A 7 4.67 -8.53 -6.47
C SER A 7 3.92 -9.45 -5.52
N PRO A 8 4.03 -9.29 -4.19
CA PRO A 8 3.33 -10.14 -3.22
C PRO A 8 1.81 -9.93 -3.23
N LEU A 9 1.34 -8.77 -3.67
CA LEU A 9 -0.07 -8.40 -3.71
C LEU A 9 -0.52 -8.07 -5.13
N LYS A 10 -1.71 -8.55 -5.51
CA LYS A 10 -2.30 -8.30 -6.84
C LYS A 10 -2.55 -6.80 -7.09
N ALA A 11 -3.03 -6.08 -6.09
CA ALA A 11 -3.29 -4.64 -6.17
C ALA A 11 -2.02 -3.86 -6.54
N LEU A 12 -0.90 -4.16 -5.88
CA LEU A 12 0.40 -3.54 -6.19
C LEU A 12 0.82 -3.78 -7.64
N GLY A 13 0.51 -4.95 -8.20
CA GLY A 13 0.83 -5.26 -9.61
C GLY A 13 0.12 -4.34 -10.60
N VAL A 14 -1.11 -3.93 -10.31
CA VAL A 14 -1.86 -2.96 -11.13
C VAL A 14 -1.29 -1.56 -10.97
N ASP A 15 -0.95 -1.17 -9.74
CA ASP A 15 -0.34 0.13 -9.47
C ASP A 15 1.03 0.26 -10.14
N VAL A 16 1.85 -0.81 -10.11
CA VAL A 16 3.14 -0.86 -10.82
C VAL A 16 2.93 -0.74 -12.33
N GLU A 17 1.94 -1.43 -12.91
CA GLU A 17 1.63 -1.28 -14.34
C GLU A 17 1.29 0.17 -14.68
N ASN A 18 0.40 0.80 -13.91
CA ASN A 18 0.00 2.19 -14.12
C ASN A 18 1.19 3.16 -13.98
N ASN A 19 2.02 2.95 -12.97
CA ASN A 19 3.20 3.78 -12.71
C ASN A 19 4.30 3.61 -13.76
N LEU A 20 4.37 2.47 -14.47
CA LEU A 20 5.31 2.27 -15.58
C LEU A 20 4.86 2.95 -16.87
N ARG A 21 3.56 3.12 -17.10
CA ARG A 21 3.03 3.68 -18.35
C ARG A 21 3.53 5.10 -18.62
N ALA A 22 3.50 5.97 -17.62
CA ALA A 22 3.93 7.37 -17.78
C ALA A 22 5.43 7.52 -18.10
N PRO A 23 6.37 6.90 -17.37
CA PRO A 23 7.79 6.89 -17.72
C PRO A 23 8.07 6.30 -19.10
N LEU A 24 7.45 5.16 -19.45
CA LEU A 24 7.65 4.55 -20.76
C LEU A 24 7.20 5.46 -21.91
N THR A 25 6.05 6.14 -21.74
CA THR A 25 5.58 7.14 -22.71
C THR A 25 6.54 8.31 -22.78
N GLY A 26 7.08 8.79 -21.64
CA GLY A 26 8.06 9.85 -21.58
C GLY A 26 9.36 9.49 -22.30
N ILE A 27 9.87 8.28 -22.09
CA ILE A 27 11.07 7.75 -22.77
C ILE A 27 10.85 7.68 -24.29
N ALA A 28 9.71 7.15 -24.72
CA ALA A 28 9.36 7.03 -26.12
C ALA A 28 9.34 8.41 -26.81
N ARG A 29 8.66 9.41 -26.22
CA ARG A 29 8.62 10.78 -26.73
C ARG A 29 10.00 11.44 -26.77
N THR A 30 10.82 11.21 -25.75
CA THR A 30 12.18 11.77 -25.70
C THR A 30 13.05 11.16 -26.79
N ALA A 31 12.98 9.84 -26.99
CA ALA A 31 13.69 9.15 -28.06
C ALA A 31 13.29 9.70 -29.44
N GLU A 32 11.98 9.85 -29.69
CA GLU A 32 11.43 10.42 -30.92
C GLU A 32 11.96 11.85 -31.18
N ASN A 33 11.93 12.71 -30.15
CA ASN A 33 12.44 14.09 -30.24
C ASN A 33 13.94 14.17 -30.52
N LEU A 34 14.69 13.17 -30.08
CA LEU A 34 16.13 13.06 -30.30
C LEU A 34 16.47 12.35 -31.62
N GLY A 35 15.49 11.94 -32.42
CA GLY A 35 15.69 11.19 -33.65
C GLY A 35 16.28 9.77 -33.41
N LEU A 36 16.10 9.22 -32.24
CA LEU A 36 16.52 7.87 -31.86
C LEU A 36 15.38 6.86 -32.15
N ASP A 37 15.76 5.59 -32.28
CA ASP A 37 14.76 4.53 -32.36
C ASP A 37 13.89 4.51 -31.12
N VAL A 38 12.57 4.52 -31.30
CA VAL A 38 11.61 4.50 -30.21
C VAL A 38 11.42 3.06 -29.71
N PRO A 39 11.75 2.75 -28.45
CA PRO A 39 11.54 1.41 -27.92
C PRO A 39 10.05 1.14 -27.72
N ASP A 40 9.52 0.10 -28.39
CA ASP A 40 8.16 -0.42 -28.15
C ASP A 40 8.19 -1.42 -27.00
N ILE A 41 8.13 -0.92 -25.76
CA ILE A 41 8.18 -1.74 -24.55
C ILE A 41 6.76 -2.06 -24.10
N SER A 42 6.39 -3.32 -24.18
CA SER A 42 5.09 -3.81 -23.75
C SER A 42 5.09 -4.31 -22.31
N VAL A 43 4.06 -3.93 -21.55
CA VAL A 43 3.82 -4.37 -20.17
C VAL A 43 2.57 -5.21 -20.09
N GLY A 44 2.59 -6.29 -19.34
CA GLY A 44 1.42 -7.13 -19.08
C GLY A 44 1.35 -7.60 -17.63
N VAL A 45 0.14 -7.83 -17.15
CA VAL A 45 -0.11 -8.37 -15.80
C VAL A 45 -0.68 -9.77 -15.90
N ARG A 46 -0.13 -10.69 -15.11
CA ARG A 46 -0.62 -12.07 -14.99
C ARG A 46 -0.76 -12.48 -13.53
N SER A 47 -2.00 -12.64 -13.11
CA SER A 47 -2.36 -13.07 -11.76
C SER A 47 -3.37 -14.22 -11.80
N GLY A 48 -3.83 -14.66 -10.63
CA GLY A 48 -4.92 -15.64 -10.54
C GLY A 48 -6.19 -15.21 -11.26
N ASP A 49 -6.47 -13.92 -11.35
CA ASP A 49 -7.68 -13.34 -11.92
C ASP A 49 -7.57 -13.05 -13.42
N THR A 50 -6.38 -13.19 -14.03
CA THR A 50 -6.19 -12.95 -15.45
C THR A 50 -7.02 -13.94 -16.28
N PRO A 51 -7.92 -13.48 -17.18
CA PRO A 51 -8.76 -14.34 -17.99
C PRO A 51 -7.95 -15.31 -18.86
N SER A 52 -8.51 -16.48 -19.15
CA SER A 52 -7.85 -17.52 -19.94
C SER A 52 -7.45 -17.06 -21.35
N ALA A 53 -8.30 -16.25 -21.99
CA ALA A 53 -8.01 -15.68 -23.31
C ALA A 53 -6.78 -14.77 -23.27
N GLU A 54 -6.66 -13.93 -22.23
CA GLU A 54 -5.50 -13.06 -22.04
C GLU A 54 -4.23 -13.85 -21.74
N ARG A 55 -4.32 -14.88 -20.88
CA ARG A 55 -3.20 -15.80 -20.63
C ARG A 55 -2.71 -16.47 -21.93
N ALA A 56 -3.64 -16.88 -22.81
CA ALA A 56 -3.29 -17.46 -24.10
C ALA A 56 -2.66 -16.42 -25.04
N ARG A 57 -3.13 -15.17 -25.00
CA ARG A 57 -2.54 -14.06 -25.75
C ARG A 57 -1.09 -13.81 -25.32
N GLN A 58 -0.83 -13.74 -24.01
CA GLN A 58 0.51 -13.54 -23.45
C GLN A 58 1.49 -14.66 -23.82
N VAL A 59 1.03 -15.89 -24.00
CA VAL A 59 1.88 -16.98 -24.47
C VAL A 59 2.24 -16.82 -25.97
N ARG A 60 1.31 -16.34 -26.79
CA ARG A 60 1.54 -16.11 -28.23
C ARG A 60 2.36 -14.85 -28.52
N LYS A 61 2.06 -13.77 -27.79
CA LYS A 61 2.78 -12.49 -27.85
C LYS A 61 3.19 -12.08 -26.44
N PRO A 62 4.35 -12.57 -25.96
CA PRO A 62 4.83 -12.26 -24.62
C PRO A 62 5.11 -10.76 -24.48
N PRO A 63 4.71 -10.11 -23.37
CA PRO A 63 5.13 -8.75 -23.08
C PRO A 63 6.62 -8.70 -22.75
N ASP A 64 7.25 -7.54 -22.88
CA ASP A 64 8.65 -7.33 -22.51
C ASP A 64 8.83 -7.36 -21.00
N ILE A 65 7.90 -6.74 -20.28
CA ILE A 65 7.80 -6.72 -18.81
C ILE A 65 6.52 -7.45 -18.40
N LEU A 66 6.64 -8.53 -17.64
CA LEU A 66 5.50 -9.25 -17.09
C LEU A 66 5.45 -9.07 -15.57
N ILE A 67 4.38 -8.47 -15.09
CA ILE A 67 4.08 -8.31 -13.66
C ILE A 67 3.24 -9.50 -13.21
N THR A 68 3.64 -10.16 -12.13
CA THR A 68 2.96 -11.38 -11.66
C THR A 68 3.03 -11.53 -10.14
N THR A 69 2.35 -12.55 -9.60
CA THR A 69 2.47 -12.95 -8.18
C THR A 69 3.36 -14.18 -8.03
N PRO A 70 3.92 -14.45 -6.82
CA PRO A 70 4.73 -15.65 -6.58
C PRO A 70 4.05 -16.95 -7.04
N GLU A 71 2.76 -17.09 -6.75
CA GLU A 71 1.98 -18.29 -7.11
C GLU A 71 1.80 -18.40 -8.62
N SER A 72 1.54 -17.29 -9.30
CA SER A 72 1.38 -17.29 -10.75
C SER A 72 2.70 -17.56 -11.48
N ALA A 73 3.82 -17.06 -10.97
CA ALA A 73 5.15 -17.37 -11.48
C ALA A 73 5.44 -18.87 -11.43
N TYR A 74 5.13 -19.53 -10.31
CA TYR A 74 5.25 -20.99 -10.19
C TYR A 74 4.37 -21.73 -11.18
N LEU A 75 3.09 -21.36 -11.29
CA LEU A 75 2.16 -21.99 -12.24
C LEU A 75 2.59 -21.82 -13.70
N MET A 76 3.27 -20.73 -14.03
CA MET A 76 3.83 -20.54 -15.36
C MET A 76 4.91 -21.57 -15.66
N LEU A 77 5.80 -21.88 -14.73
CA LEU A 77 6.87 -22.90 -14.90
C LEU A 77 6.32 -24.30 -15.18
N THR A 78 5.13 -24.60 -14.68
CA THR A 78 4.49 -25.92 -14.83
C THR A 78 3.45 -25.99 -15.95
N SER A 79 3.36 -24.95 -16.77
CA SER A 79 2.34 -24.82 -17.84
C SER A 79 3.00 -24.54 -19.19
N LYS A 80 2.15 -24.43 -20.23
CA LYS A 80 2.59 -23.99 -21.57
C LYS A 80 3.29 -22.63 -21.57
N ALA A 81 3.08 -21.82 -20.52
CA ALA A 81 3.76 -20.53 -20.35
C ALA A 81 5.25 -20.65 -19.97
N ALA A 82 5.75 -21.83 -19.63
CA ALA A 82 7.19 -22.01 -19.37
C ALA A 82 8.06 -21.56 -20.55
N GLY A 83 7.56 -21.68 -21.77
CA GLY A 83 8.27 -21.24 -22.96
C GLY A 83 8.63 -19.76 -22.99
N ILE A 84 7.77 -18.89 -22.46
CA ILE A 84 8.05 -17.44 -22.45
C ILE A 84 9.04 -17.03 -21.36
N LEU A 85 9.27 -17.88 -20.37
CA LEU A 85 10.21 -17.65 -19.29
C LEU A 85 11.67 -17.86 -19.71
N LYS A 86 11.93 -18.55 -20.82
CA LYS A 86 13.29 -18.86 -21.32
C LYS A 86 14.12 -17.64 -21.68
N THR A 87 13.48 -16.50 -21.92
CA THR A 87 14.14 -15.26 -22.35
C THR A 87 14.23 -14.20 -21.27
N VAL A 88 13.90 -14.59 -20.02
CA VAL A 88 14.03 -13.72 -18.85
C VAL A 88 15.51 -13.51 -18.54
N ASP A 89 15.91 -12.25 -18.46
CA ASP A 89 17.26 -11.84 -18.06
C ASP A 89 17.26 -11.05 -16.74
N THR A 90 16.09 -10.59 -16.27
CA THR A 90 15.96 -9.85 -15.02
C THR A 90 14.70 -10.26 -14.28
N VAL A 91 14.83 -10.53 -12.98
CA VAL A 91 13.72 -10.77 -12.07
C VAL A 91 13.76 -9.75 -10.96
N ILE A 92 12.65 -9.01 -10.81
CA ILE A 92 12.45 -8.03 -9.74
C ILE A 92 11.46 -8.62 -8.74
N ILE A 93 11.84 -8.65 -7.47
CA ILE A 93 10.98 -9.10 -6.37
C ILE A 93 10.65 -7.89 -5.51
N ASP A 94 9.40 -7.47 -5.58
CA ASP A 94 8.91 -6.35 -4.81
C ASP A 94 8.53 -6.76 -3.40
N GLU A 95 8.63 -5.82 -2.45
CA GLU A 95 8.32 -6.02 -1.03
C GLU A 95 8.93 -7.33 -0.48
N ILE A 96 10.18 -7.62 -0.87
CA ILE A 96 10.86 -8.89 -0.56
C ILE A 96 10.85 -9.22 0.94
N HIS A 97 10.84 -8.20 1.79
CA HIS A 97 10.78 -8.35 3.25
C HIS A 97 9.47 -9.00 3.72
N ALA A 98 8.36 -8.77 3.01
CA ALA A 98 7.07 -9.39 3.31
C ALA A 98 7.03 -10.90 2.95
N LEU A 99 7.97 -11.35 2.14
CA LEU A 99 8.06 -12.74 1.68
C LEU A 99 9.13 -13.55 2.43
N ALA A 100 10.30 -12.98 2.68
CA ALA A 100 11.51 -13.69 3.10
C ALA A 100 11.32 -14.63 4.31
N GLY A 101 10.52 -14.26 5.31
CA GLY A 101 10.27 -15.09 6.50
C GLY A 101 9.05 -16.01 6.42
N THR A 102 8.41 -16.15 5.26
CA THR A 102 7.12 -16.83 5.13
C THR A 102 7.18 -18.11 4.31
N LYS A 103 6.16 -18.97 4.42
CA LYS A 103 6.00 -20.14 3.55
C LYS A 103 5.89 -19.76 2.07
N ARG A 104 5.26 -18.61 1.76
CA ARG A 104 5.21 -18.07 0.39
C ARG A 104 6.60 -17.71 -0.12
N GLY A 105 7.45 -17.15 0.75
CA GLY A 105 8.84 -16.84 0.41
C GLY A 105 9.66 -18.09 0.13
N VAL A 106 9.56 -19.14 0.94
CA VAL A 106 10.25 -20.42 0.66
C VAL A 106 9.82 -20.98 -0.70
N HIS A 107 8.52 -20.95 -0.99
CA HIS A 107 7.99 -21.37 -2.28
C HIS A 107 8.53 -20.51 -3.43
N LEU A 108 8.64 -19.19 -3.24
CA LEU A 108 9.22 -18.27 -4.22
C LEU A 108 10.71 -18.57 -4.45
N ALA A 109 11.50 -18.82 -3.39
CA ALA A 109 12.90 -19.17 -3.51
C ALA A 109 13.10 -20.42 -4.39
N LEU A 110 12.31 -21.46 -4.16
CA LEU A 110 12.31 -22.67 -5.01
C LEU A 110 11.88 -22.37 -6.45
N THR A 111 10.92 -21.45 -6.63
CA THR A 111 10.46 -21.02 -7.95
C THR A 111 11.58 -20.32 -8.72
N LEU A 112 12.36 -19.46 -8.05
CA LEU A 112 13.50 -18.76 -8.65
C LEU A 112 14.63 -19.75 -9.08
N GLU A 113 14.94 -20.76 -8.26
CA GLU A 113 15.93 -21.77 -8.63
C GLU A 113 15.45 -22.61 -9.84
N ARG A 114 14.16 -22.94 -9.89
CA ARG A 114 13.57 -23.61 -11.06
C ARG A 114 13.55 -22.72 -12.29
N LEU A 115 13.26 -21.43 -12.13
CA LEU A 115 13.32 -20.47 -13.21
C LEU A 115 14.71 -20.40 -13.81
N GLN A 116 15.75 -20.45 -13.00
CA GLN A 116 17.13 -20.45 -13.47
C GLN A 116 17.48 -21.67 -14.31
N GLN A 117 16.92 -22.82 -14.01
CA GLN A 117 17.07 -24.01 -14.86
C GLN A 117 16.44 -23.83 -16.25
N VAL A 118 15.39 -22.98 -16.34
CA VAL A 118 14.66 -22.73 -17.59
C VAL A 118 15.24 -21.58 -18.40
N ALA A 119 15.59 -20.48 -17.71
CA ALA A 119 16.04 -19.22 -18.33
C ALA A 119 17.57 -19.10 -18.43
N GLY A 120 18.31 -19.87 -17.65
CA GLY A 120 19.74 -19.65 -17.43
C GLY A 120 20.00 -18.61 -16.35
N ASP A 121 21.18 -18.00 -16.38
CA ASP A 121 21.51 -16.92 -15.42
C ASP A 121 20.74 -15.65 -15.73
N PHE A 122 20.18 -15.04 -14.70
CA PHE A 122 19.47 -13.77 -14.75
C PHE A 122 19.80 -12.91 -13.54
N GLN A 123 19.68 -11.61 -13.69
CA GLN A 123 19.83 -10.65 -12.59
C GLN A 123 18.65 -10.78 -11.63
N ARG A 124 18.93 -10.83 -10.32
CA ARG A 124 17.92 -10.80 -9.26
C ARG A 124 17.97 -9.45 -8.56
N ILE A 125 16.85 -8.75 -8.51
CA ILE A 125 16.70 -7.45 -7.84
C ILE A 125 15.63 -7.60 -6.78
N GLY A 126 15.95 -7.28 -5.53
CA GLY A 126 14.99 -7.23 -4.43
C GLY A 126 14.72 -5.78 -4.01
N LEU A 127 13.45 -5.39 -4.02
CA LEU A 127 13.01 -4.09 -3.49
C LEU A 127 12.41 -4.31 -2.10
N SER A 128 12.83 -3.48 -1.14
CA SER A 128 12.42 -3.65 0.25
C SER A 128 12.21 -2.30 0.92
N ALA A 129 11.21 -2.22 1.79
CA ALA A 129 11.16 -1.19 2.80
C ALA A 129 12.27 -1.41 3.86
N THR A 130 12.28 -0.61 4.89
CA THR A 130 13.25 -0.74 6.01
C THR A 130 13.09 -2.10 6.68
N VAL A 131 14.14 -2.92 6.63
CA VAL A 131 14.18 -4.26 7.23
C VAL A 131 15.50 -4.48 7.97
N ARG A 132 15.46 -5.23 9.03
CA ARG A 132 16.65 -5.64 9.79
C ARG A 132 16.52 -7.11 10.21
N PRO A 133 17.59 -7.92 10.07
CA PRO A 133 18.87 -7.59 9.44
C PRO A 133 18.78 -7.66 7.90
N LEU A 134 19.44 -6.74 7.19
CA LEU A 134 19.50 -6.71 5.72
C LEU A 134 20.10 -8.00 5.13
N SER A 135 21.05 -8.60 5.86
CA SER A 135 21.71 -9.85 5.47
C SER A 135 20.75 -11.04 5.32
N ALA A 136 19.69 -11.10 6.12
CA ALA A 136 18.68 -12.17 5.99
C ALA A 136 17.92 -12.06 4.66
N VAL A 137 17.57 -10.85 4.25
CA VAL A 137 16.86 -10.61 2.99
C VAL A 137 17.77 -10.77 1.79
N SER A 138 19.03 -10.32 1.87
CA SER A 138 20.00 -10.54 0.79
C SER A 138 20.31 -12.03 0.57
N ASN A 139 20.46 -12.80 1.66
CA ASN A 139 20.64 -14.25 1.57
C ASN A 139 19.41 -14.96 0.96
N PHE A 140 18.21 -14.49 1.30
CA PHE A 140 16.98 -15.00 0.69
C PHE A 140 16.94 -14.74 -0.83
N LEU A 141 17.35 -13.55 -1.27
CA LEU A 141 17.38 -13.18 -2.69
C LEU A 141 18.45 -13.97 -3.47
N GLY A 142 19.65 -13.98 -2.94
CA GLY A 142 20.82 -14.53 -3.63
C GLY A 142 20.96 -16.06 -3.52
N GLY A 143 20.51 -16.65 -2.40
CA GLY A 143 20.87 -18.00 -2.05
C GLY A 143 22.40 -18.12 -1.88
N ASN A 144 23.05 -18.85 -2.76
CA ASN A 144 24.52 -19.01 -2.78
C ASN A 144 25.26 -17.94 -3.62
N ARG A 145 24.54 -16.96 -4.17
CA ARG A 145 25.11 -15.90 -5.02
C ARG A 145 25.40 -14.66 -4.20
N PRO A 146 26.47 -13.91 -4.50
CA PRO A 146 26.71 -12.63 -3.87
C PRO A 146 25.58 -11.64 -4.21
N VAL A 147 25.18 -10.84 -3.23
CA VAL A 147 24.17 -9.78 -3.41
C VAL A 147 24.77 -8.47 -2.93
N GLU A 148 24.73 -7.48 -3.79
CA GLU A 148 25.08 -6.11 -3.44
C GLU A 148 23.87 -5.45 -2.77
N ILE A 149 24.09 -4.82 -1.62
CA ILE A 149 23.05 -4.10 -0.87
C ILE A 149 23.21 -2.61 -1.14
N VAL A 150 22.26 -2.02 -1.85
CA VAL A 150 22.18 -0.59 -2.10
C VAL A 150 21.22 0.03 -1.09
N ALA A 151 21.76 0.60 -0.01
CA ALA A 151 20.99 1.25 1.04
C ALA A 151 21.56 2.67 1.27
N PRO A 152 21.22 3.65 0.41
CA PRO A 152 21.69 5.01 0.58
C PRO A 152 21.17 5.58 1.89
N ALA A 153 22.07 6.21 2.68
CA ALA A 153 21.69 6.90 3.89
C ALA A 153 20.79 8.10 3.50
N ALA A 154 19.51 8.00 3.79
CA ALA A 154 18.63 9.15 3.70
C ALA A 154 18.67 9.87 5.05
N GLU A 155 19.22 11.07 5.09
CA GLU A 155 19.10 11.96 6.24
C GLU A 155 17.66 12.47 6.30
N LYS A 156 16.78 11.66 6.92
CA LYS A 156 15.44 12.14 7.28
C LYS A 156 15.55 13.01 8.53
N LYS A 157 15.16 14.27 8.40
CA LYS A 157 14.94 15.11 9.57
C LYS A 157 13.56 14.75 10.14
N TRP A 158 13.56 14.27 11.36
CA TRP A 158 12.36 13.98 12.11
C TRP A 158 12.07 15.14 13.06
N GLN A 159 10.84 15.64 13.02
CA GLN A 159 10.26 16.35 14.12
C GLN A 159 9.21 15.42 14.70
N LEU A 160 9.36 15.04 15.96
CA LEU A 160 8.47 14.10 16.64
C LEU A 160 7.86 14.83 17.82
N ASP A 161 6.57 15.07 17.73
CA ASP A 161 5.78 15.72 18.77
C ASP A 161 4.76 14.70 19.31
N VAL A 162 4.59 14.68 20.62
CA VAL A 162 3.56 13.89 21.30
C VAL A 162 2.53 14.87 21.82
N HIS A 163 1.36 14.84 21.24
CA HIS A 163 0.28 15.75 21.57
C HIS A 163 -0.86 15.03 22.28
N VAL A 164 -1.34 15.63 23.37
CA VAL A 164 -2.55 15.20 24.09
C VAL A 164 -3.55 16.34 23.99
N PRO A 165 -4.68 16.12 23.30
CA PRO A 165 -5.60 17.23 22.96
C PRO A 165 -6.43 17.77 24.15
N VAL A 166 -6.22 17.25 25.36
CA VAL A 166 -6.89 17.68 26.59
C VAL A 166 -5.90 17.74 27.75
N GLU A 167 -6.06 18.69 28.66
CA GLU A 167 -5.17 18.84 29.81
C GLU A 167 -5.37 17.73 30.86
N ASP A 168 -6.62 17.28 31.05
CA ASP A 168 -6.94 16.21 32.00
C ASP A 168 -7.86 15.16 31.34
N MET A 169 -7.34 13.96 31.16
CA MET A 169 -8.10 12.84 30.59
C MET A 169 -9.14 12.25 31.56
N SER A 170 -9.06 12.58 32.85
CA SER A 170 -10.02 12.12 33.87
C SER A 170 -11.23 13.06 34.01
N ASP A 171 -11.10 14.31 33.58
CA ASP A 171 -12.19 15.30 33.57
C ASP A 171 -12.27 15.98 32.18
N LEU A 172 -12.83 15.26 31.22
CA LEU A 172 -13.00 15.77 29.86
C LEU A 172 -13.98 16.93 29.84
N PRO A 173 -13.66 18.04 29.17
CA PRO A 173 -14.59 19.13 28.94
C PRO A 173 -15.87 18.61 28.25
N THR A 174 -17.00 19.18 28.55
CA THR A 174 -18.25 18.87 27.84
C THR A 174 -18.12 19.48 26.44
N PRO A 175 -18.21 18.73 25.33
CA PRO A 175 -18.20 19.31 24.00
C PRO A 175 -19.37 20.31 23.89
N GLU A 176 -19.15 21.50 23.35
CA GLU A 176 -20.20 22.41 23.02
C GLU A 176 -21.21 21.73 22.10
N GLN A 177 -22.50 21.86 22.37
CA GLN A 177 -23.60 21.13 21.75
C GLN A 177 -23.49 21.12 20.22
N GLY A 178 -23.39 19.93 19.62
CA GLY A 178 -23.37 19.73 18.15
C GLY A 178 -22.80 18.41 17.64
N SER A 179 -22.23 17.59 18.51
CA SER A 179 -21.67 16.32 18.13
C SER A 179 -22.61 15.15 18.46
N THR A 180 -23.63 14.95 17.64
CA THR A 180 -24.47 13.74 17.63
C THR A 180 -23.90 12.71 16.66
N ILE A 181 -22.75 12.16 16.97
CA ILE A 181 -22.30 10.91 16.34
C ILE A 181 -22.01 9.93 17.47
N GLY A 182 -22.68 8.79 17.41
CA GLY A 182 -22.73 7.77 18.43
C GLY A 182 -21.40 7.50 19.10
N GLU A 183 -21.47 7.46 20.40
CA GLU A 183 -20.40 7.26 21.36
C GLU A 183 -19.41 6.17 20.89
N MET A 184 -18.20 6.58 20.60
CA MET A 184 -17.07 5.67 20.41
C MET A 184 -16.46 5.47 21.79
N THR A 185 -16.64 4.31 22.37
CA THR A 185 -15.97 3.95 23.62
C THR A 185 -14.49 3.72 23.40
N VAL A 186 -13.69 3.88 24.46
CA VAL A 186 -12.24 3.59 24.41
C VAL A 186 -11.97 2.15 23.91
N ASP A 187 -12.87 1.21 24.19
CA ASP A 187 -12.82 -0.18 23.75
C ASP A 187 -12.96 -0.33 22.23
N ASP A 188 -13.76 0.50 21.56
CA ASP A 188 -13.87 0.54 20.10
C ASP A 188 -12.57 1.03 19.44
N ALA A 189 -11.85 1.90 20.09
CA ALA A 189 -10.57 2.43 19.60
C ALA A 189 -9.41 1.41 19.73
N ILE A 190 -9.47 0.53 20.73
CA ILE A 190 -8.42 -0.46 21.03
C ILE A 190 -8.71 -1.81 20.36
N GLY A 191 -9.91 -2.01 19.78
CA GLY A 191 -10.28 -3.25 19.08
C GLY A 191 -10.51 -4.45 20.00
N ILE A 192 -10.81 -4.23 21.28
CA ILE A 192 -11.15 -5.27 22.25
C ILE A 192 -12.67 -5.42 22.23
N SER A 193 -13.15 -6.55 21.72
CA SER A 193 -14.57 -6.91 21.79
C SER A 193 -14.92 -7.36 23.22
N SER A 194 -15.51 -6.47 24.00
CA SER A 194 -16.13 -6.84 25.29
C SER A 194 -17.53 -7.41 25.08
N PRO A 195 -17.94 -8.45 25.82
CA PRO A 195 -19.29 -8.99 25.73
C PRO A 195 -20.31 -7.96 26.21
N SER A 196 -21.43 -7.86 25.50
CA SER A 196 -22.57 -6.99 25.75
C SER A 196 -22.98 -6.90 27.22
N VAL A 197 -22.77 -5.71 27.81
CA VAL A 197 -23.32 -5.32 29.10
C VAL A 197 -24.48 -4.37 28.82
N ASP A 198 -25.57 -4.56 29.55
CA ASP A 198 -26.86 -3.87 29.43
C ASP A 198 -26.69 -2.34 29.44
N GLU A 199 -27.08 -1.67 28.35
CA GLU A 199 -26.80 -0.26 28.02
C GLU A 199 -27.62 0.77 28.82
N SER A 200 -28.39 0.39 29.83
CA SER A 200 -29.35 1.29 30.47
C SER A 200 -28.89 1.97 31.78
N ALA A 201 -27.62 1.79 32.22
CA ALA A 201 -27.22 2.22 33.57
C ALA A 201 -25.82 2.85 33.72
N LEU A 202 -25.11 3.21 32.63
CA LEU A 202 -23.79 3.86 32.77
C LEU A 202 -23.89 5.37 32.44
N PRO A 203 -23.26 6.27 33.23
CA PRO A 203 -23.19 7.68 32.88
C PRO A 203 -22.43 7.80 31.54
N THR A 204 -22.96 8.58 30.63
CA THR A 204 -22.38 8.92 29.32
C THR A 204 -20.91 9.24 29.49
N ALA A 205 -20.02 8.31 29.15
CA ALA A 205 -18.57 8.56 29.25
C ALA A 205 -18.23 9.67 28.24
N LYS A 206 -17.73 10.79 28.74
CA LYS A 206 -17.28 11.89 27.92
C LYS A 206 -16.19 11.37 26.98
N SER A 207 -16.37 11.54 25.68
CA SER A 207 -15.46 11.05 24.66
C SER A 207 -14.34 12.04 24.38
N ILE A 208 -13.11 11.56 24.23
CA ILE A 208 -11.96 12.37 23.80
C ILE A 208 -11.95 12.64 22.28
N TRP A 209 -12.73 11.87 21.52
CA TRP A 209 -12.71 11.90 20.06
C TRP A 209 -12.96 13.27 19.43
N PRO A 210 -13.91 14.08 19.88
CA PRO A 210 -14.11 15.42 19.31
C PRO A 210 -12.84 16.28 19.35
N PHE A 211 -12.09 16.21 20.43
CA PHE A 211 -10.84 16.99 20.59
C PHE A 211 -9.73 16.45 19.69
N ILE A 212 -9.65 15.12 19.49
CA ILE A 212 -8.71 14.49 18.55
C ILE A 212 -9.07 14.88 17.10
N GLU A 213 -10.35 14.92 16.76
CA GLU A 213 -10.83 15.26 15.41
C GLU A 213 -10.52 16.72 15.06
N ASP A 214 -10.76 17.63 15.98
CA ASP A 214 -10.47 19.06 15.79
C ASP A 214 -8.95 19.31 15.66
N ASP A 215 -8.15 18.66 16.46
CA ASP A 215 -6.69 18.73 16.44
C ASP A 215 -6.11 18.17 15.14
N LEU A 216 -6.57 16.98 14.73
CA LEU A 216 -6.19 16.39 13.45
C LEU A 216 -6.63 17.24 12.26
N TYR A 217 -7.80 17.85 12.33
CA TYR A 217 -8.29 18.74 11.29
C TYR A 217 -7.37 19.97 11.16
N ALA A 218 -7.00 20.59 12.27
CA ALA A 218 -6.07 21.72 12.27
C ALA A 218 -4.70 21.34 11.67
N GLU A 219 -4.14 20.17 12.04
CA GLU A 219 -2.89 19.66 11.48
C GLU A 219 -2.99 19.37 9.98
N ILE A 220 -4.10 18.81 9.51
CA ILE A 220 -4.33 18.55 8.09
C ILE A 220 -4.36 19.87 7.30
N MET A 221 -5.07 20.88 7.82
CA MET A 221 -5.17 22.18 7.15
C MET A 221 -3.86 22.97 7.17
N ALA A 222 -3.00 22.76 8.17
CA ALA A 222 -1.70 23.40 8.27
C ALA A 222 -0.65 22.80 7.29
N HIS A 223 -0.86 21.57 6.78
CA HIS A 223 0.10 20.85 5.99
C HIS A 223 -0.39 20.57 4.56
N ARG A 224 0.55 20.54 3.61
CA ARG A 224 0.25 20.22 2.20
C ARG A 224 -0.21 18.77 1.99
N SER A 225 0.28 17.86 2.81
CA SER A 225 -0.01 16.43 2.73
C SER A 225 0.14 15.81 4.11
N THR A 226 -0.87 15.09 4.55
CA THR A 226 -0.92 14.46 5.87
C THR A 226 -1.31 12.99 5.72
N LEU A 227 -0.60 12.10 6.43
CA LEU A 227 -0.93 10.68 6.54
C LEU A 227 -1.37 10.41 7.97
N VAL A 228 -2.63 9.99 8.14
CA VAL A 228 -3.19 9.63 9.43
C VAL A 228 -3.32 8.11 9.54
N PHE A 229 -2.66 7.53 10.54
CA PHE A 229 -2.72 6.09 10.81
C PHE A 229 -3.64 5.81 11.98
N VAL A 230 -4.53 4.86 11.82
CA VAL A 230 -5.48 4.41 12.82
C VAL A 230 -5.47 2.89 12.95
N ASN A 231 -5.96 2.36 14.08
CA ASN A 231 -5.86 0.94 14.40
C ASN A 231 -6.84 0.04 13.65
N SER A 232 -7.89 0.60 13.03
CA SER A 232 -8.89 -0.20 12.31
C SER A 232 -9.42 0.51 11.07
N ARG A 233 -9.88 -0.28 10.09
CA ARG A 233 -10.54 0.24 8.89
C ARG A 233 -11.80 1.05 9.24
N ARG A 234 -12.60 0.56 10.19
CA ARG A 234 -13.81 1.24 10.66
C ARG A 234 -13.50 2.64 11.22
N THR A 235 -12.43 2.74 12.03
CA THR A 235 -11.97 4.03 12.57
C THR A 235 -11.51 4.95 11.44
N ALA A 236 -10.78 4.44 10.45
CA ALA A 236 -10.35 5.22 9.29
C ALA A 236 -11.54 5.81 8.52
N GLU A 237 -12.55 4.99 8.22
CA GLU A 237 -13.75 5.40 7.48
C GLU A 237 -14.54 6.47 8.26
N ARG A 238 -14.75 6.26 9.56
CA ARG A 238 -15.45 7.23 10.43
C ARG A 238 -14.71 8.56 10.54
N LEU A 239 -13.40 8.50 10.80
CA LEU A 239 -12.56 9.70 10.91
C LEU A 239 -12.54 10.47 9.59
N THR A 240 -12.43 9.78 8.46
CA THR A 240 -12.50 10.42 7.14
C THR A 240 -13.83 11.13 6.92
N SER A 241 -14.96 10.49 7.26
CA SER A 241 -16.28 11.10 7.16
C SER A 241 -16.35 12.36 8.01
N ARG A 242 -15.90 12.28 9.26
CA ARG A 242 -15.95 13.40 10.20
C ARG A 242 -15.07 14.57 9.77
N LEU A 243 -13.85 14.31 9.32
CA LEU A 243 -12.95 15.35 8.82
C LEU A 243 -13.52 16.05 7.57
N ASN A 244 -14.20 15.29 6.68
CA ASN A 244 -14.89 15.87 5.54
C ASN A 244 -16.08 16.73 5.96
N GLU A 245 -16.80 16.35 7.00
CA GLU A 245 -17.90 17.19 7.57
C GLU A 245 -17.36 18.49 8.15
N LEU A 246 -16.25 18.44 8.92
CA LEU A 246 -15.59 19.63 9.45
C LEU A 246 -15.14 20.57 8.32
N TYR A 247 -14.53 20.01 7.27
CA TYR A 247 -14.14 20.78 6.09
C TYR A 247 -15.33 21.42 5.39
N ALA A 248 -16.41 20.68 5.19
CA ALA A 248 -17.61 21.18 4.55
C ALA A 248 -18.32 22.25 5.39
N GLN A 249 -18.32 22.11 6.73
CA GLN A 249 -18.86 23.12 7.63
C GLN A 249 -18.15 24.47 7.47
N GLU A 250 -16.86 24.45 7.27
CA GLU A 250 -16.04 25.66 7.13
C GLU A 250 -16.07 26.25 5.72
N HIS A 251 -16.06 25.39 4.67
CA HIS A 251 -15.83 25.83 3.30
C HIS A 251 -17.06 25.71 2.37
N ASP A 252 -18.00 24.82 2.66
CA ASP A 252 -19.23 24.60 1.86
C ASP A 252 -20.40 24.10 2.73
N PRO A 253 -20.91 24.95 3.63
CA PRO A 253 -21.98 24.58 4.56
C PRO A 253 -23.26 24.14 3.85
N ASP A 254 -23.48 24.57 2.61
CA ASP A 254 -24.70 24.27 1.84
C ASP A 254 -24.70 22.83 1.29
N SER A 255 -23.55 22.16 1.24
CA SER A 255 -23.46 20.76 0.87
C SER A 255 -23.88 19.79 1.98
N LEU A 256 -24.00 20.27 3.22
CA LEU A 256 -24.36 19.47 4.37
C LEU A 256 -25.88 19.34 4.53
N SER A 257 -26.30 18.16 5.03
CA SER A 257 -27.72 17.98 5.42
C SER A 257 -28.09 18.93 6.57
N PRO A 258 -29.38 19.33 6.70
CA PRO A 258 -29.82 20.21 7.78
C PRO A 258 -29.50 19.73 9.21
N GLU A 259 -29.34 18.40 9.37
CA GLU A 259 -29.02 17.75 10.66
C GLU A 259 -27.53 17.84 11.01
N THR A 260 -26.65 18.06 10.02
CA THR A 260 -25.19 18.12 10.18
C THR A 260 -24.64 19.56 10.21
N ARG A 261 -25.44 20.55 9.94
CA ARG A 261 -25.04 21.97 10.02
C ARG A 261 -24.88 22.38 11.47
N ARG A 262 -23.72 22.88 11.85
CA ARG A 262 -23.59 23.61 13.14
C ARG A 262 -24.28 24.96 12.99
N ASP A 263 -25.08 25.33 13.97
CA ASP A 263 -25.54 26.71 14.06
C ASP A 263 -24.32 27.64 14.19
N PRO A 264 -24.28 28.76 13.44
CA PRO A 264 -23.23 29.73 13.63
C PRO A 264 -23.25 30.20 15.09
N ALA A 265 -22.10 30.13 15.75
CA ALA A 265 -21.95 30.64 17.11
C ALA A 265 -22.42 32.09 17.19
N PRO A 266 -23.13 32.51 18.29
CA PRO A 266 -23.69 33.85 18.43
C PRO A 266 -22.64 34.96 18.47
#